data_5757bef127176d093f45da62b405dad6
#
_entry.id   5757bef127176d093f45da62b405dad6
#
_cell.length_a   1.000
_cell.length_b   1.000
_cell.length_c   1.000
_cell.angle_alpha   90.00
_cell.angle_beta   90.00
_cell.angle_gamma   90.00
#
_symmetry.space_group_name_H-M   'P 1'
#
loop_
_entity.id
_entity.type
_entity.pdbx_description
1 polymer ?
#
loop_
_entity_poly.entity_id
_entity_poly.type
_entity_poly.pdbx_seq_one_letter_code
_entity_poly.pdbx_strand_id
1 'polypeptide(L)'
;MLKDITLGQYFPGDTIVHRLDARTKLILVVLYIVALFQSNGWVSYIAVVLATAACMELSQIKPATIFKGLKPMLFIIVLTAALNIFYTQGTPIIPGWIITWEGIARSVKMILRIVLLITGTFLLTYTTSPIALTDGLELLLNPLKKIKVPVHEMTMMMSMALRFIPTLIEETDKIMSAQKARGADFETGSLIQRAKALL
;
A
#
# COMPACT_ATOMS: atom_id res chain seq x y z
N MET A 1 22.06 7.93 -0.46
CA MET A 1 21.35 6.64 -0.65
C MET A 1 20.43 6.23 0.49
N LEU A 2 20.73 6.54 1.77
CA LEU A 2 19.84 6.20 2.88
C LEU A 2 18.75 7.26 3.15
N LYS A 3 18.90 8.48 2.64
CA LYS A 3 17.92 9.59 2.78
C LYS A 3 16.60 9.37 2.07
N ASP A 4 16.52 8.39 1.15
CA ASP A 4 15.31 8.07 0.39
C ASP A 4 14.49 6.96 1.05
N ILE A 5 14.93 6.43 2.20
CA ILE A 5 14.14 5.49 3.00
C ILE A 5 13.17 6.31 3.85
N THR A 6 12.14 6.85 3.22
CA THR A 6 11.00 7.39 3.96
C THR A 6 10.31 6.24 4.67
N LEU A 7 10.31 6.27 6.01
CA LEU A 7 9.56 5.35 6.85
C LEU A 7 8.05 5.50 6.58
N GLY A 8 7.56 4.76 5.59
CA GLY A 8 6.20 4.83 5.12
C GLY A 8 5.95 6.07 4.24
N GLN A 9 5.09 5.91 3.28
CA GLN A 9 4.64 7.01 2.39
C GLN A 9 3.55 7.86 3.07
N TYR A 10 3.67 8.08 4.40
CA TYR A 10 2.73 8.90 5.15
C TYR A 10 2.93 10.37 4.82
N PHE A 11 1.85 11.03 4.41
CA PHE A 11 1.81 12.47 4.20
C PHE A 11 1.11 13.13 5.41
N PRO A 12 1.84 13.86 6.25
CA PRO A 12 1.20 14.58 7.36
C PRO A 12 0.22 15.62 6.82
N GLY A 13 -1.01 15.58 7.30
CA GLY A 13 -2.08 16.49 6.91
C GLY A 13 -3.12 16.62 8.03
N ASP A 14 -3.85 17.74 8.03
CA ASP A 14 -4.85 18.07 9.04
C ASP A 14 -6.30 17.91 8.54
N THR A 15 -6.53 16.93 7.64
CA THR A 15 -7.88 16.70 7.13
C THR A 15 -8.71 15.82 8.05
N ILE A 16 -10.03 15.81 7.85
CA ILE A 16 -10.96 14.96 8.60
C ILE A 16 -10.50 13.50 8.58
N VAL A 17 -10.03 13.01 7.42
CA VAL A 17 -9.55 11.64 7.26
C VAL A 17 -8.28 11.40 8.08
N HIS A 18 -7.35 12.36 8.16
CA HIS A 18 -6.13 12.22 8.96
C HIS A 18 -6.42 12.15 10.46
N ARG A 19 -7.43 12.89 10.94
CA ARG A 19 -7.82 12.94 12.36
C ARG A 19 -8.62 11.73 12.83
N LEU A 20 -9.12 10.89 11.93
CA LEU A 20 -9.81 9.66 12.30
C LEU A 20 -8.86 8.70 13.02
N ASP A 21 -9.39 8.02 14.04
CA ASP A 21 -8.68 6.97 14.77
C ASP A 21 -8.22 5.85 13.81
N ALA A 22 -6.99 5.38 13.99
CA ALA A 22 -6.41 4.31 13.16
C ALA A 22 -7.24 3.03 13.18
N ARG A 23 -7.91 2.70 14.28
CA ARG A 23 -8.85 1.57 14.39
C ARG A 23 -10.00 1.70 13.41
N THR A 24 -10.64 2.87 13.40
CA THR A 24 -11.77 3.15 12.51
C THR A 24 -11.35 3.04 11.05
N LYS A 25 -10.19 3.58 10.70
CA LYS A 25 -9.63 3.48 9.34
C LYS A 25 -9.37 2.04 8.93
N LEU A 26 -8.77 1.23 9.82
CA LEU A 26 -8.53 -0.19 9.56
C LEU A 26 -9.84 -0.95 9.31
N ILE A 27 -10.85 -0.74 10.16
CA ILE A 27 -12.16 -1.36 9.99
C ILE A 27 -12.80 -0.92 8.68
N LEU A 28 -12.77 0.39 8.38
CA LEU A 28 -13.34 0.93 7.14
C LEU A 28 -12.66 0.37 5.90
N VAL A 29 -11.33 0.20 5.91
CA VAL A 29 -10.60 -0.40 4.79
C VAL A 29 -10.95 -1.88 4.62
N VAL A 30 -11.10 -2.62 5.71
CA VAL A 30 -11.54 -4.03 5.64
C VAL A 30 -12.96 -4.11 5.07
N LEU A 31 -13.89 -3.29 5.56
CA LEU A 31 -15.25 -3.21 5.04
C LEU A 31 -15.29 -2.79 3.56
N TYR A 32 -14.45 -1.84 3.17
CA TYR A 32 -14.28 -1.41 1.78
C TYR A 32 -13.80 -2.56 0.89
N ILE A 33 -12.81 -3.33 1.33
CA ILE A 33 -12.32 -4.51 0.60
C ILE A 33 -13.45 -5.54 0.45
N VAL A 34 -14.17 -5.86 1.53
CA VAL A 34 -15.30 -6.80 1.50
C VAL A 34 -16.38 -6.30 0.54
N ALA A 35 -16.78 -5.03 0.62
CA ALA A 35 -17.75 -4.42 -0.28
C ALA A 35 -17.32 -4.51 -1.75
N LEU A 36 -16.04 -4.32 -2.03
CA LEU A 36 -15.46 -4.41 -3.38
C LEU A 36 -15.53 -5.84 -3.95
N PHE A 37 -15.26 -6.85 -3.12
CA PHE A 37 -15.38 -8.25 -3.53
C PHE A 37 -16.82 -8.70 -3.71
N GLN A 38 -17.74 -8.16 -2.91
CA GLN A 38 -19.17 -8.44 -3.01
C GLN A 38 -19.83 -7.72 -4.21
N SER A 39 -19.18 -6.71 -4.78
CA SER A 39 -19.68 -5.94 -5.92
C SER A 39 -19.68 -6.78 -7.19
N ASN A 40 -20.86 -7.19 -7.67
CA ASN A 40 -21.06 -7.93 -8.92
C ASN A 40 -21.72 -7.08 -10.02
N GLY A 41 -22.54 -6.09 -9.62
CA GLY A 41 -23.29 -5.20 -10.52
C GLY A 41 -22.55 -3.90 -10.83
N TRP A 42 -22.83 -3.30 -11.98
CA TRP A 42 -22.28 -1.98 -12.36
C TRP A 42 -22.65 -0.88 -11.35
N VAL A 43 -23.85 -0.92 -10.78
CA VAL A 43 -24.34 0.04 -9.78
C VAL A 43 -23.46 0.00 -8.53
N SER A 44 -23.11 -1.21 -8.05
CA SER A 44 -22.24 -1.38 -6.88
C SER A 44 -20.85 -0.81 -7.13
N TYR A 45 -20.28 -1.01 -8.33
CA TYR A 45 -18.99 -0.41 -8.69
C TYR A 45 -19.05 1.11 -8.72
N ILE A 46 -20.12 1.71 -9.27
CA ILE A 46 -20.32 3.16 -9.28
C ILE A 46 -20.35 3.70 -7.84
N ALA A 47 -21.10 3.05 -6.96
CA ALA A 47 -21.15 3.46 -5.55
C ALA A 47 -19.78 3.42 -4.85
N VAL A 48 -18.99 2.36 -5.08
CA VAL A 48 -17.64 2.24 -4.52
C VAL A 48 -16.70 3.28 -5.11
N VAL A 49 -16.77 3.56 -6.41
CA VAL A 49 -15.97 4.62 -7.07
C VAL A 49 -16.29 5.98 -6.46
N LEU A 50 -17.58 6.31 -6.30
CA LEU A 50 -18.00 7.58 -5.69
C LEU A 50 -17.53 7.69 -4.23
N ALA A 51 -17.66 6.62 -3.45
CA ALA A 51 -17.15 6.60 -2.07
C ALA A 51 -15.63 6.80 -2.03
N THR A 52 -14.89 6.14 -2.92
CA THR A 52 -13.43 6.30 -3.00
C THR A 52 -13.04 7.72 -3.42
N ALA A 53 -13.72 8.29 -4.41
CA ALA A 53 -13.50 9.66 -4.85
C ALA A 53 -13.78 10.67 -3.72
N ALA A 54 -14.88 10.51 -3.00
CA ALA A 54 -15.21 11.35 -1.84
C ALA A 54 -14.14 11.26 -0.74
N CYS A 55 -13.65 10.04 -0.44
CA CYS A 55 -12.54 9.86 0.52
C CYS A 55 -11.24 10.53 0.03
N MET A 56 -10.95 10.50 -1.27
CA MET A 56 -9.78 11.17 -1.85
C MET A 56 -9.88 12.69 -1.70
N GLU A 57 -11.02 13.29 -2.00
CA GLU A 57 -11.25 14.72 -1.83
C GLU A 57 -11.16 15.15 -0.36
N LEU A 58 -11.79 14.39 0.54
CA LEU A 58 -11.73 14.65 1.97
C LEU A 58 -10.33 14.50 2.57
N SER A 59 -9.48 13.65 1.99
CA SER A 59 -8.09 13.48 2.43
C SER A 59 -7.12 14.48 1.81
N GLN A 60 -7.55 15.26 0.80
CA GLN A 60 -6.75 16.22 0.04
C GLN A 60 -5.48 15.62 -0.60
N ILE A 61 -5.47 14.31 -0.82
CA ILE A 61 -4.37 13.63 -1.49
C ILE A 61 -4.49 13.86 -2.99
N LYS A 62 -3.40 14.37 -3.58
CA LYS A 62 -3.36 14.63 -5.03
C LYS A 62 -3.52 13.32 -5.80
N PRO A 63 -4.48 13.23 -6.75
CA PRO A 63 -4.67 12.01 -7.56
C PRO A 63 -3.40 11.61 -8.32
N ALA A 64 -2.57 12.58 -8.70
CA ALA A 64 -1.28 12.32 -9.33
C ALA A 64 -0.34 11.43 -8.48
N THR A 65 -0.42 11.51 -7.15
CA THR A 65 0.38 10.67 -6.25
C THR A 65 -0.08 9.21 -6.31
N ILE A 66 -1.40 8.99 -6.37
CA ILE A 66 -1.98 7.66 -6.52
C ILE A 66 -1.63 7.06 -7.88
N PHE A 67 -1.73 7.85 -8.96
CA PHE A 67 -1.32 7.42 -10.30
C PHE A 67 0.16 7.05 -10.39
N LYS A 68 1.04 7.80 -9.71
CA LYS A 68 2.48 7.44 -9.62
C LYS A 68 2.68 6.09 -8.91
N GLY A 69 1.92 5.82 -7.85
CA GLY A 69 1.95 4.54 -7.15
C GLY A 69 1.38 3.37 -7.97
N LEU A 70 0.41 3.64 -8.86
CA LEU A 70 -0.15 2.64 -9.78
C LEU A 70 0.79 2.28 -10.93
N LYS A 71 1.71 3.18 -11.32
CA LYS A 71 2.60 2.99 -12.47
C LYS A 71 3.38 1.66 -12.45
N PRO A 72 4.02 1.23 -11.35
CA PRO A 72 4.72 -0.06 -11.32
C PRO A 72 3.78 -1.26 -11.44
N MET A 73 2.50 -1.11 -11.04
CA MET A 73 1.48 -2.17 -11.13
C MET A 73 0.79 -2.24 -12.50
N LEU A 74 1.04 -1.26 -13.36
CA LEU A 74 0.37 -1.14 -14.66
C LEU A 74 0.61 -2.38 -15.53
N PHE A 75 1.81 -2.96 -15.48
CA PHE A 75 2.14 -4.19 -16.19
C PHE A 75 1.22 -5.36 -15.76
N ILE A 76 1.01 -5.55 -14.47
CA ILE A 76 0.16 -6.62 -13.92
C ILE A 76 -1.30 -6.37 -14.29
N ILE A 77 -1.76 -5.11 -14.24
CA ILE A 77 -3.13 -4.71 -14.60
C ILE A 77 -3.40 -5.02 -16.07
N VAL A 78 -2.49 -4.63 -16.97
CA VAL A 78 -2.61 -4.87 -18.42
C VAL A 78 -2.54 -6.37 -18.72
N LEU A 79 -1.62 -7.09 -18.09
CA LEU A 79 -1.50 -8.55 -18.27
C LEU A 79 -2.79 -9.28 -17.84
N THR A 80 -3.32 -8.92 -16.67
CA THR A 80 -4.57 -9.50 -16.14
C THR A 80 -5.76 -9.18 -17.06
N ALA A 81 -5.84 -7.96 -17.59
CA ALA A 81 -6.87 -7.57 -18.53
C ALA A 81 -6.78 -8.38 -19.83
N ALA A 82 -5.57 -8.51 -20.39
CA ALA A 82 -5.34 -9.30 -21.60
C ALA A 82 -5.75 -10.75 -21.40
N LEU A 83 -5.31 -11.39 -20.31
CA LEU A 83 -5.71 -12.76 -19.99
C LEU A 83 -7.23 -12.93 -19.89
N ASN A 84 -7.93 -12.01 -19.23
CA ASN A 84 -9.39 -12.07 -19.13
C ASN A 84 -10.09 -11.91 -20.48
N ILE A 85 -9.57 -11.06 -21.38
CA ILE A 85 -10.13 -10.89 -22.73
C ILE A 85 -10.00 -12.19 -23.55
N PHE A 86 -8.83 -12.85 -23.50
CA PHE A 86 -8.56 -14.01 -24.32
C PHE A 86 -9.10 -15.33 -23.75
N TYR A 87 -9.15 -15.48 -22.42
CA TYR A 87 -9.51 -16.74 -21.78
C TYR A 87 -10.98 -16.80 -21.32
N THR A 88 -11.72 -15.68 -21.36
CA THR A 88 -13.14 -15.72 -20.95
C THR A 88 -14.01 -16.24 -22.10
N GLN A 89 -14.67 -17.35 -21.87
CA GLN A 89 -15.65 -17.91 -22.80
C GLN A 89 -16.94 -17.07 -22.76
N GLY A 90 -17.54 -16.84 -23.94
CA GLY A 90 -18.78 -16.06 -24.08
C GLY A 90 -19.16 -15.89 -25.55
N THR A 91 -20.09 -14.96 -25.82
CA THR A 91 -20.54 -14.65 -27.17
C THR A 91 -19.46 -13.89 -27.93
N PRO A 92 -18.92 -14.43 -29.04
CA PRO A 92 -17.90 -13.75 -29.84
C PRO A 92 -18.46 -12.47 -30.47
N ILE A 93 -17.69 -11.39 -30.44
CA ILE A 93 -18.08 -10.10 -31.05
C ILE A 93 -18.15 -10.24 -32.58
N ILE A 94 -17.25 -11.04 -33.15
CA ILE A 94 -17.21 -11.35 -34.61
C ILE A 94 -17.12 -12.87 -34.72
N PRO A 95 -17.92 -13.51 -35.60
CA PRO A 95 -17.83 -14.94 -35.85
C PRO A 95 -16.39 -15.34 -36.23
N GLY A 96 -15.77 -16.22 -35.40
CA GLY A 96 -14.40 -16.67 -35.59
C GLY A 96 -13.33 -15.93 -34.81
N TRP A 97 -13.67 -14.91 -33.99
CA TRP A 97 -12.73 -14.23 -33.11
C TRP A 97 -12.79 -14.78 -31.67
N ILE A 98 -11.63 -14.74 -30.98
CA ILE A 98 -11.47 -15.22 -29.60
C ILE A 98 -12.03 -14.19 -28.60
N ILE A 99 -12.21 -12.92 -29.01
CA ILE A 99 -12.65 -11.83 -28.13
C ILE A 99 -14.17 -11.90 -27.95
N THR A 100 -14.62 -11.98 -26.69
CA THR A 100 -16.02 -12.06 -26.30
C THR A 100 -16.46 -10.78 -25.57
N TRP A 101 -17.75 -10.43 -25.69
CA TRP A 101 -18.33 -9.28 -24.99
C TRP A 101 -18.22 -9.42 -23.47
N GLU A 102 -18.46 -10.63 -22.97
CA GLU A 102 -18.33 -10.99 -21.56
C GLU A 102 -16.88 -10.88 -21.08
N GLY A 103 -15.89 -11.23 -21.95
CA GLY A 103 -14.46 -11.08 -21.66
C GLY A 103 -14.07 -9.62 -21.46
N ILE A 104 -14.55 -8.72 -22.32
CA ILE A 104 -14.32 -7.27 -22.16
C ILE A 104 -14.96 -6.75 -20.87
N ALA A 105 -16.21 -7.06 -20.63
CA ALA A 105 -16.93 -6.61 -19.43
C ALA A 105 -16.26 -7.13 -18.14
N ARG A 106 -15.79 -8.38 -18.13
CA ARG A 106 -15.05 -8.96 -17.02
C ARG A 106 -13.70 -8.29 -16.81
N SER A 107 -12.97 -8.01 -17.90
CA SER A 107 -11.68 -7.31 -17.86
C SER A 107 -11.81 -5.91 -17.28
N VAL A 108 -12.81 -5.15 -17.72
CA VAL A 108 -13.07 -3.79 -17.17
C VAL A 108 -13.40 -3.85 -15.68
N LYS A 109 -14.26 -4.78 -15.25
CA LYS A 109 -14.55 -4.97 -13.82
C LYS A 109 -13.31 -5.35 -13.02
N MET A 110 -12.45 -6.20 -13.58
CA MET A 110 -11.21 -6.64 -12.93
C MET A 110 -10.21 -5.50 -12.80
N ILE A 111 -10.02 -4.69 -13.85
CA ILE A 111 -9.18 -3.48 -13.82
C ILE A 111 -9.70 -2.52 -12.75
N LEU A 112 -11.01 -2.21 -12.75
CA LEU A 112 -11.61 -1.33 -11.75
C LEU A 112 -11.39 -1.86 -10.34
N ARG A 113 -11.59 -3.15 -10.12
CA ARG A 113 -11.37 -3.79 -8.81
C ARG A 113 -9.94 -3.63 -8.33
N ILE A 114 -8.94 -3.92 -9.18
CA ILE A 114 -7.53 -3.79 -8.82
C ILE A 114 -7.17 -2.34 -8.52
N VAL A 115 -7.58 -1.41 -9.39
CA VAL A 115 -7.30 0.02 -9.21
C VAL A 115 -7.92 0.56 -7.92
N LEU A 116 -9.18 0.20 -7.64
CA LEU A 116 -9.88 0.63 -6.43
C LEU A 116 -9.25 0.02 -5.17
N LEU A 117 -8.88 -1.27 -5.18
CA LEU A 117 -8.17 -1.91 -4.06
C LEU A 117 -6.86 -1.19 -3.72
N ILE A 118 -6.04 -0.93 -4.75
CA ILE A 118 -4.76 -0.24 -4.57
C ILE A 118 -5.00 1.19 -4.06
N THR A 119 -5.99 1.90 -4.63
CA THR A 119 -6.32 3.27 -4.21
C THR A 119 -6.78 3.32 -2.75
N GLY A 120 -7.66 2.41 -2.33
CA GLY A 120 -8.10 2.33 -0.93
C GLY A 120 -6.95 2.03 0.04
N THR A 121 -6.04 1.13 -0.33
CA THR A 121 -4.86 0.81 0.47
C THR A 121 -3.88 2.00 0.54
N PHE A 122 -3.67 2.71 -0.57
CA PHE A 122 -2.84 3.92 -0.58
C PHE A 122 -3.44 5.03 0.28
N LEU A 123 -4.76 5.23 0.25
CA LEU A 123 -5.42 6.19 1.13
C LEU A 123 -5.13 5.89 2.61
N LEU A 124 -5.21 4.63 3.04
CA LEU A 124 -4.84 4.24 4.39
C LEU A 124 -3.38 4.56 4.69
N THR A 125 -2.46 4.15 3.80
CA THR A 125 -1.02 4.33 3.97
C THR A 125 -0.61 5.81 4.01
N TYR A 126 -1.22 6.64 3.18
CA TYR A 126 -0.91 8.06 3.10
C TYR A 126 -1.50 8.87 4.27
N THR A 127 -2.62 8.41 4.84
CA THR A 127 -3.32 9.13 5.92
C THR A 127 -3.02 8.61 7.32
N THR A 128 -2.26 7.52 7.47
CA THR A 128 -2.00 6.90 8.78
C THR A 128 -0.52 6.59 8.93
N SER A 129 0.09 7.06 10.02
CA SER A 129 1.49 6.75 10.29
C SER A 129 1.66 5.26 10.67
N PRO A 130 2.81 4.64 10.39
CA PRO A 130 3.07 3.24 10.75
C PRO A 130 2.91 2.98 12.26
N ILE A 131 3.30 3.92 13.11
CA ILE A 131 3.16 3.81 14.57
C ILE A 131 1.67 3.82 14.95
N ALA A 132 0.88 4.77 14.43
CA ALA A 132 -0.56 4.81 14.70
C ALA A 132 -1.28 3.57 14.18
N LEU A 133 -0.79 2.98 13.07
CA LEU A 133 -1.35 1.75 12.51
C LEU A 133 -1.09 0.56 13.45
N THR A 134 0.11 0.45 14.01
CA THR A 134 0.44 -0.61 14.99
C THR A 134 -0.38 -0.48 16.26
N ASP A 135 -0.53 0.73 16.78
CA ASP A 135 -1.34 0.98 17.97
C ASP A 135 -2.83 0.66 17.72
N GLY A 136 -3.35 1.05 16.55
CA GLY A 136 -4.70 0.72 16.12
C GLY A 136 -4.91 -0.80 15.99
N LEU A 137 -3.92 -1.51 15.45
CA LEU A 137 -3.94 -2.96 15.30
C LEU A 137 -3.93 -3.67 16.65
N GLU A 138 -3.12 -3.22 17.61
CA GLU A 138 -3.10 -3.76 18.99
C GLU A 138 -4.49 -3.76 19.60
N LEU A 139 -5.15 -2.62 19.49
CA LEU A 139 -6.44 -2.43 20.11
C LEU A 139 -7.55 -3.23 19.42
N LEU A 140 -7.46 -3.42 18.11
CA LEU A 140 -8.37 -4.28 17.35
C LEU A 140 -8.13 -5.77 17.66
N LEU A 141 -6.88 -6.17 17.86
CA LEU A 141 -6.51 -7.55 18.17
C LEU A 141 -6.59 -7.89 19.67
N ASN A 142 -6.87 -6.91 20.54
CA ASN A 142 -6.99 -7.10 21.98
C ASN A 142 -7.94 -8.26 22.38
N PRO A 143 -9.10 -8.50 21.73
CA PRO A 143 -9.94 -9.65 22.05
C PRO A 143 -9.26 -11.01 21.83
N LEU A 144 -8.21 -11.08 20.98
CA LEU A 144 -7.45 -12.32 20.75
C LEU A 144 -6.59 -12.73 21.96
N LYS A 145 -6.36 -11.82 22.92
CA LYS A 145 -5.75 -12.18 24.21
C LYS A 145 -6.50 -13.30 24.94
N LYS A 146 -7.84 -13.39 24.73
CA LYS A 146 -8.66 -14.48 25.30
C LYS A 146 -8.27 -15.87 24.77
N ILE A 147 -7.65 -15.91 23.57
CA ILE A 147 -7.18 -17.16 22.93
C ILE A 147 -5.68 -17.37 23.19
N LYS A 148 -5.11 -16.66 24.18
CA LYS A 148 -3.68 -16.72 24.58
C LYS A 148 -2.70 -16.25 23.49
N VAL A 149 -3.14 -15.41 22.55
CA VAL A 149 -2.24 -14.75 21.60
C VAL A 149 -1.54 -13.59 22.31
N PRO A 150 -0.21 -13.51 22.30
CA PRO A 150 0.56 -12.46 22.98
C PRO A 150 0.55 -11.15 22.14
N VAL A 151 -0.65 -10.58 21.93
CA VAL A 151 -0.86 -9.40 21.06
C VAL A 151 -0.06 -8.20 21.56
N HIS A 152 -0.04 -7.99 22.87
CA HIS A 152 0.64 -6.85 23.47
C HIS A 152 2.15 -6.91 23.25
N GLU A 153 2.74 -8.07 23.47
CA GLU A 153 4.17 -8.30 23.29
C GLU A 153 4.58 -8.11 21.83
N MET A 154 3.77 -8.63 20.89
CA MET A 154 4.00 -8.46 19.46
C MET A 154 3.95 -6.99 19.04
N THR A 155 2.95 -6.25 19.52
CA THR A 155 2.78 -4.85 19.17
C THR A 155 3.87 -3.98 19.81
N MET A 156 4.26 -4.30 21.05
CA MET A 156 5.37 -3.63 21.73
C MET A 156 6.68 -3.81 20.95
N MET A 157 6.97 -5.03 20.49
CA MET A 157 8.14 -5.29 19.63
C MET A 157 8.08 -4.49 18.31
N MET A 158 6.91 -4.44 17.65
CA MET A 158 6.73 -3.67 16.41
C MET A 158 6.92 -2.17 16.64
N SER A 159 6.33 -1.62 17.69
CA SER A 159 6.45 -0.19 18.03
C SER A 159 7.89 0.18 18.35
N MET A 160 8.60 -0.66 19.11
CA MET A 160 10.04 -0.48 19.37
C MET A 160 10.84 -0.53 18.06
N ALA A 161 10.63 -1.54 17.22
CA ALA A 161 11.32 -1.67 15.95
C ALA A 161 11.11 -0.43 15.07
N LEU A 162 9.87 0.04 14.90
CA LEU A 162 9.53 1.22 14.12
C LEU A 162 10.18 2.50 14.66
N ARG A 163 10.34 2.60 15.99
CA ARG A 163 11.02 3.73 16.63
C ARG A 163 12.53 3.68 16.45
N PHE A 164 13.12 2.49 16.44
CA PHE A 164 14.56 2.32 16.28
C PHE A 164 15.04 2.50 14.84
N ILE A 165 14.21 2.26 13.84
CA ILE A 165 14.61 2.39 12.42
C ILE A 165 15.17 3.79 12.10
N PRO A 166 14.49 4.93 12.44
CA PRO A 166 15.06 6.26 12.21
C PRO A 166 16.41 6.44 12.90
N THR A 167 16.50 6.04 14.16
CA THR A 167 17.75 6.16 14.95
C THR A 167 18.89 5.35 14.31
N LEU A 168 18.62 4.13 13.84
CA LEU A 168 19.62 3.32 13.15
C LEU A 168 20.08 3.95 11.83
N ILE A 169 19.16 4.58 11.08
CA ILE A 169 19.49 5.30 9.85
C ILE A 169 20.41 6.48 10.17
N GLU A 170 20.06 7.30 11.17
CA GLU A 170 20.87 8.44 11.60
C GLU A 170 22.27 8.01 12.09
N GLU A 171 22.38 6.97 12.90
CA GLU A 171 23.65 6.46 13.37
C GLU A 171 24.49 5.89 12.22
N THR A 172 23.84 5.17 11.27
CA THR A 172 24.53 4.67 10.07
C THR A 172 25.07 5.82 9.22
N ASP A 173 24.30 6.90 9.03
CA ASP A 173 24.75 8.08 8.28
C ASP A 173 25.92 8.78 8.98
N LYS A 174 25.93 8.85 10.32
CA LYS A 174 27.05 9.38 11.11
C LYS A 174 28.32 8.52 10.94
N ILE A 175 28.17 7.19 11.06
CA ILE A 175 29.28 6.25 10.87
C ILE A 175 29.84 6.38 9.45
N MET A 176 28.97 6.37 8.43
CA MET A 176 29.41 6.53 7.04
C MET A 176 30.12 7.86 6.80
N SER A 177 29.63 8.95 7.39
CA SER A 177 30.26 10.27 7.27
C SER A 177 31.65 10.31 7.93
N ALA A 178 31.77 9.71 9.11
CA ALA A 178 33.03 9.58 9.82
C ALA A 178 34.07 8.73 9.05
N GLN A 179 33.62 7.61 8.48
CA GLN A 179 34.50 6.75 7.68
C GLN A 179 34.88 7.37 6.35
N LYS A 180 34.00 8.14 5.69
CA LYS A 180 34.33 8.93 4.51
C LYS A 180 35.40 9.96 4.83
N ALA A 181 35.34 10.62 5.98
CA ALA A 181 36.37 11.57 6.43
C ALA A 181 37.73 10.90 6.69
N ARG A 182 37.74 9.60 6.99
CA ARG A 182 38.96 8.77 7.14
C ARG A 182 39.46 8.18 5.83
N GLY A 183 38.83 8.53 4.68
CA GLY A 183 39.24 8.06 3.35
C GLY A 183 38.58 6.73 2.91
N ALA A 184 37.59 6.24 3.63
CA ALA A 184 36.84 5.05 3.19
C ALA A 184 35.94 5.39 1.99
N ASP A 185 36.03 4.58 0.94
CA ASP A 185 35.24 4.74 -0.27
C ASP A 185 34.06 3.75 -0.25
N PHE A 186 32.84 4.31 -0.25
CA PHE A 186 31.57 3.53 -0.27
C PHE A 186 30.93 3.52 -1.66
N GLU A 187 31.50 4.23 -2.65
CA GLU A 187 30.89 4.38 -3.98
C GLU A 187 31.56 3.50 -5.01
N THR A 188 32.88 3.33 -4.90
CA THR A 188 33.68 2.48 -5.79
C THR A 188 34.16 1.24 -5.04
N GLY A 189 33.83 0.04 -5.54
CA GLY A 189 34.30 -1.20 -4.94
C GLY A 189 33.24 -2.31 -4.84
N SER A 190 33.68 -3.54 -4.55
CA SER A 190 32.79 -4.69 -4.38
C SER A 190 31.96 -4.55 -3.09
N LEU A 191 30.78 -5.21 -3.05
CA LEU A 191 29.89 -5.21 -1.86
C LEU A 191 30.61 -5.64 -0.58
N ILE A 192 31.59 -6.54 -0.67
CA ILE A 192 32.38 -7.04 0.44
C ILE A 192 33.33 -5.94 0.96
N GLN A 193 33.95 -5.15 0.07
CA GLN A 193 34.82 -4.04 0.44
C GLN A 193 34.03 -2.90 1.11
N ARG A 194 32.81 -2.62 0.61
CA ARG A 194 31.89 -1.64 1.23
C ARG A 194 31.43 -2.08 2.62
N ALA A 195 31.12 -3.36 2.80
CA ALA A 195 30.76 -3.91 4.11
C ALA A 195 31.95 -3.87 5.09
N LYS A 196 33.17 -4.12 4.60
CA LYS A 196 34.39 -4.07 5.43
C LYS A 196 34.79 -2.65 5.83
N ALA A 197 34.37 -1.63 5.07
CA ALA A 197 34.58 -0.23 5.40
C ALA A 197 33.60 0.32 6.48
N LEU A 198 32.55 -0.44 6.80
CA LEU A 198 31.59 -0.13 7.87
C LEU A 198 31.97 -0.74 9.22
N LEU A 199 32.84 -1.74 9.24
CA LEU A 199 33.39 -2.40 10.42
C LEU A 199 34.69 -1.76 10.88
#